data_5d9b3bac1314899e1077fbe46b47fe38
#
_entry.id   5d9b3bac1314899e1077fbe46b47fe38
#
_cell.length_a   1.000
_cell.length_b   1.000
_cell.length_c   1.000
_cell.angle_alpha   90.00
_cell.angle_beta   90.00
_cell.angle_gamma   90.00
#
_symmetry.space_group_name_H-M   'P 1'
#
loop_
_entity.id
_entity.type
_entity.pdbx_description
1 polymer ?
#
loop_
_entity_poly.entity_id
_entity_poly.type
_entity_poly.pdbx_seq_one_letter_code
_entity_poly.pdbx_strand_id
1 'polypeptide(L)'
;MMRWLEDDGHVSVFRNPANFSNGNTSDHNGRLISCEHETRRVTRTEYDGTITVLADKYRGKRFNAPNDAVVDSRGGIWFTDPGYGIESPYEGHIQQSELPRGVYRIDPLGHEVALVADDIVRPNGLTFSPDEKLLYIVDSASGDEGAASIKVYDVQENSLKNGRTFISNMGGGTADGVKVDDRGNLWCAMGWGTWGENGVRCYASDGTLIGKIHLPELCANLCFGGRDNSRLFMAASTSIYTVYLNDRGI
;
A
#
# COMPACT_ATOMS: atom_id res chain seq x y z
N MET A 1 12.05 1.15 -11.78
CA MET A 1 10.65 0.67 -11.87
C MET A 1 10.50 -0.10 -13.17
N MET A 2 9.89 -1.27 -13.12
CA MET A 2 9.62 -2.11 -14.28
C MET A 2 8.14 -2.05 -14.66
N ARG A 3 7.82 -2.32 -15.91
CA ARG A 3 6.46 -2.39 -16.43
C ARG A 3 6.31 -3.68 -17.24
N TRP A 4 5.28 -4.44 -16.95
CA TRP A 4 4.82 -5.55 -17.78
C TRP A 4 3.63 -5.08 -18.62
N LEU A 5 3.58 -5.47 -19.89
CA LEU A 5 2.50 -5.18 -20.83
C LEU A 5 1.74 -6.47 -21.14
N GLU A 6 0.41 -6.44 -20.98
CA GLU A 6 -0.45 -7.61 -21.22
C GLU A 6 -0.50 -8.01 -22.68
N ASP A 7 -0.47 -7.04 -23.60
CA ASP A 7 -0.65 -7.27 -25.05
C ASP A 7 0.40 -8.21 -25.65
N ASP A 8 1.63 -8.13 -25.18
CA ASP A 8 2.75 -8.92 -25.73
C ASP A 8 3.57 -9.67 -24.66
N GLY A 9 3.19 -9.54 -23.39
CA GLY A 9 3.90 -10.12 -22.25
C GLY A 9 5.26 -9.48 -21.97
N HIS A 10 5.60 -8.36 -22.63
CA HIS A 10 6.91 -7.75 -22.53
C HIS A 10 7.13 -7.05 -21.19
N VAL A 11 8.33 -7.26 -20.62
CA VAL A 11 8.80 -6.54 -19.43
C VAL A 11 9.84 -5.50 -19.85
N SER A 12 9.61 -4.26 -19.50
CA SER A 12 10.49 -3.13 -19.84
C SER A 12 10.77 -2.22 -18.64
N VAL A 13 11.83 -1.43 -18.73
CA VAL A 13 12.06 -0.34 -17.78
C VAL A 13 11.05 0.77 -18.05
N PHE A 14 10.21 1.05 -17.04
CA PHE A 14 9.29 2.17 -17.09
C PHE A 14 9.95 3.47 -16.63
N ARG A 15 10.74 3.41 -15.53
CA ARG A 15 11.40 4.58 -14.95
C ARG A 15 12.73 4.20 -14.31
N ASN A 16 13.79 4.97 -14.66
CA ASN A 16 15.13 4.85 -14.07
C ASN A 16 15.79 6.23 -14.03
N PRO A 17 16.25 6.76 -12.87
CA PRO A 17 16.13 6.16 -11.53
C PRO A 17 14.68 6.16 -11.03
N ALA A 18 14.34 5.16 -10.18
CA ALA A 18 13.04 5.05 -9.55
C ALA A 18 13.02 5.59 -8.11
N ASN A 19 14.16 6.05 -7.58
CA ASN A 19 14.34 6.60 -6.23
C ASN A 19 13.81 5.66 -5.12
N PHE A 20 14.08 4.37 -5.26
CA PHE A 20 13.50 3.34 -4.39
C PHE A 20 11.98 3.50 -4.26
N SER A 21 11.29 3.63 -5.41
CA SER A 21 9.82 3.66 -5.41
C SER A 21 9.29 2.36 -4.83
N ASN A 22 8.44 2.47 -3.81
CA ASN A 22 7.84 1.34 -3.10
C ASN A 22 6.37 1.15 -3.51
N GLY A 23 5.40 1.64 -2.76
CA GLY A 23 4.00 1.59 -3.11
C GLY A 23 3.64 2.45 -4.31
N ASN A 24 2.78 1.93 -5.16
CA ASN A 24 2.33 2.59 -6.37
C ASN A 24 0.83 2.40 -6.55
N THR A 25 0.13 3.45 -6.94
CA THR A 25 -1.29 3.42 -7.28
C THR A 25 -1.56 4.37 -8.44
N SER A 26 -2.79 4.44 -8.93
CA SER A 26 -3.18 5.41 -9.95
C SER A 26 -4.19 6.41 -9.42
N ASP A 27 -4.15 7.63 -9.91
CA ASP A 27 -5.25 8.57 -9.72
C ASP A 27 -6.42 8.28 -10.69
N HIS A 28 -7.54 8.98 -10.51
CA HIS A 28 -8.73 8.80 -11.35
C HIS A 28 -8.53 9.14 -12.83
N ASN A 29 -7.43 9.80 -13.17
CA ASN A 29 -7.04 10.08 -14.54
C ASN A 29 -6.05 9.04 -15.08
N GLY A 30 -5.73 7.97 -14.33
CA GLY A 30 -4.79 6.93 -14.74
C GLY A 30 -3.31 7.36 -14.66
N ARG A 31 -2.98 8.46 -13.95
CA ARG A 31 -1.59 8.86 -13.72
C ARG A 31 -1.03 8.12 -12.51
N LEU A 32 0.22 7.68 -12.62
CA LEU A 32 0.87 6.90 -11.58
C LEU A 32 1.25 7.78 -10.38
N ILE A 33 0.77 7.41 -9.20
CA ILE A 33 1.21 7.93 -7.91
C ILE A 33 2.26 6.96 -7.35
N SER A 34 3.40 7.49 -6.86
CA SER A 34 4.49 6.69 -6.33
C SER A 34 4.96 7.24 -4.98
N CYS A 35 5.16 6.32 -4.02
CA CYS A 35 5.86 6.58 -2.78
C CYS A 35 7.35 6.32 -3.00
N GLU A 36 8.20 7.34 -2.82
CA GLU A 36 9.64 7.25 -3.07
C GLU A 36 10.42 7.29 -1.76
N HIS A 37 11.14 6.21 -1.42
CA HIS A 37 11.92 6.12 -0.19
C HIS A 37 13.15 7.03 -0.23
N GLU A 38 13.94 6.99 -1.30
CA GLU A 38 15.18 7.77 -1.42
C GLU A 38 14.96 9.27 -1.29
N THR A 39 13.95 9.78 -1.96
CA THR A 39 13.64 11.20 -1.99
C THR A 39 12.64 11.61 -0.91
N ARG A 40 12.10 10.62 -0.14
CA ARG A 40 11.22 10.83 1.02
C ARG A 40 9.99 11.66 0.65
N ARG A 41 9.30 11.28 -0.44
CA ARG A 41 8.20 12.05 -1.01
C ARG A 41 7.16 11.19 -1.71
N VAL A 42 5.98 11.75 -1.93
CA VAL A 42 4.94 11.20 -2.79
C VAL A 42 4.95 11.99 -4.10
N THR A 43 4.95 11.28 -5.22
CA THR A 43 5.05 11.87 -6.56
C THR A 43 3.95 11.38 -7.48
N ARG A 44 3.70 12.13 -8.55
CA ARG A 44 2.83 11.73 -9.66
C ARG A 44 3.62 11.79 -10.97
N THR A 45 3.53 10.73 -11.74
CA THR A 45 4.05 10.69 -13.12
C THR A 45 2.97 11.22 -14.05
N GLU A 46 3.24 12.32 -14.74
CA GLU A 46 2.34 12.92 -15.71
C GLU A 46 2.37 12.15 -17.06
N TYR A 47 1.42 12.40 -17.96
CA TYR A 47 1.34 11.70 -19.24
C TYR A 47 2.54 11.92 -20.16
N ASP A 48 3.23 13.06 -20.03
CA ASP A 48 4.47 13.36 -20.76
C ASP A 48 5.73 12.76 -20.10
N GLY A 49 5.56 12.02 -18.98
CA GLY A 49 6.64 11.42 -18.21
C GLY A 49 7.28 12.34 -17.18
N THR A 50 6.86 13.59 -17.07
CA THR A 50 7.37 14.49 -16.01
C THR A 50 6.91 14.02 -14.63
N ILE A 51 7.71 14.35 -13.60
CA ILE A 51 7.43 13.97 -12.22
C ILE A 51 7.00 15.22 -11.44
N THR A 52 5.75 15.21 -11.00
CA THR A 52 5.22 16.22 -10.09
C THR A 52 5.38 15.74 -8.65
N VAL A 53 6.03 16.53 -7.80
CA VAL A 53 6.09 16.28 -6.36
C VAL A 53 4.76 16.72 -5.74
N LEU A 54 4.03 15.78 -5.13
CA LEU A 54 2.74 16.04 -4.48
C LEU A 54 2.93 16.43 -3.02
N ALA A 55 3.86 15.75 -2.33
CA ALA A 55 4.24 16.08 -0.96
C ALA A 55 5.65 15.55 -0.65
N ASP A 56 6.48 16.36 0.01
CA ASP A 56 7.80 15.98 0.52
C ASP A 56 8.00 16.35 1.99
N LYS A 57 7.03 17.08 2.58
CA LYS A 57 7.11 17.59 3.96
C LYS A 57 5.73 17.67 4.61
N TYR A 58 5.75 17.55 5.94
CA TYR A 58 4.64 17.91 6.80
C TYR A 58 5.14 18.87 7.89
N ARG A 59 4.51 20.05 8.01
CA ARG A 59 4.89 21.11 8.97
C ARG A 59 6.38 21.47 8.91
N GLY A 60 6.94 21.53 7.70
CA GLY A 60 8.33 21.89 7.45
C GLY A 60 9.38 20.78 7.65
N LYS A 61 8.96 19.59 8.13
CA LYS A 61 9.80 18.40 8.34
C LYS A 61 9.59 17.40 7.20
N ARG A 62 10.66 16.71 6.78
CA ARG A 62 10.57 15.67 5.76
C ARG A 62 9.85 14.43 6.28
N PHE A 63 9.12 13.75 5.41
CA PHE A 63 8.59 12.41 5.69
C PHE A 63 9.75 11.45 5.99
N ASN A 64 9.44 10.35 6.65
CA ASN A 64 10.44 9.29 6.89
C ASN A 64 10.77 8.56 5.57
N ALA A 65 9.85 7.79 5.08
CA ALA A 65 9.91 7.11 3.78
C ALA A 65 8.48 6.69 3.41
N PRO A 66 7.71 7.50 2.68
CA PRO A 66 6.37 7.13 2.24
C PRO A 66 6.36 5.76 1.60
N ASN A 67 5.44 4.87 2.04
CA ASN A 67 5.51 3.45 1.75
C ASN A 67 4.43 2.98 0.78
N ASP A 68 3.14 3.11 1.13
CA ASP A 68 2.04 2.75 0.24
C ASP A 68 0.98 3.86 0.18
N ALA A 69 0.15 3.87 -0.86
CA ALA A 69 -0.82 4.92 -1.09
C ALA A 69 -2.12 4.39 -1.72
N VAL A 70 -3.23 5.07 -1.40
CA VAL A 70 -4.54 4.88 -2.01
C VAL A 70 -5.19 6.24 -2.29
N VAL A 71 -6.04 6.32 -3.32
CA VAL A 71 -6.74 7.54 -3.73
C VAL A 71 -8.21 7.39 -3.42
N ASP A 72 -8.79 8.34 -2.66
CA ASP A 72 -10.22 8.37 -2.38
C ASP A 72 -11.03 8.87 -3.59
N SER A 73 -12.35 8.62 -3.65
CA SER A 73 -13.23 9.00 -4.78
C SER A 73 -13.25 10.50 -5.09
N ARG A 74 -12.79 11.33 -4.16
CA ARG A 74 -12.67 12.79 -4.32
C ARG A 74 -11.30 13.23 -4.80
N GLY A 75 -10.35 12.28 -4.99
CA GLY A 75 -8.99 12.53 -5.46
C GLY A 75 -7.99 12.84 -4.34
N GLY A 76 -8.37 12.70 -3.07
CA GLY A 76 -7.45 12.78 -1.94
C GLY A 76 -6.52 11.57 -1.91
N ILE A 77 -5.23 11.80 -1.67
CA ILE A 77 -4.22 10.73 -1.64
C ILE A 77 -3.87 10.44 -0.19
N TRP A 78 -4.12 9.21 0.24
CA TRP A 78 -3.79 8.73 1.58
C TRP A 78 -2.57 7.84 1.49
N PHE A 79 -1.58 8.05 2.35
CA PHE A 79 -0.34 7.29 2.31
C PHE A 79 0.22 7.01 3.70
N THR A 80 1.00 5.94 3.80
CA THR A 80 1.68 5.51 5.02
C THR A 80 3.14 5.95 5.02
N ASP A 81 3.68 6.25 6.20
CA ASP A 81 5.07 6.72 6.39
C ASP A 81 5.74 5.97 7.57
N PRO A 82 6.04 4.65 7.41
CA PRO A 82 6.62 3.82 8.47
C PRO A 82 8.10 4.06 8.72
N GLY A 83 8.87 4.47 7.70
CA GLY A 83 10.29 4.75 7.81
C GLY A 83 11.23 3.66 7.30
N TYR A 84 10.76 2.58 6.67
CA TYR A 84 11.62 1.49 6.18
C TYR A 84 12.78 1.98 5.31
N GLY A 85 12.53 2.91 4.39
CA GLY A 85 13.52 3.44 3.47
C GLY A 85 14.61 4.31 4.10
N ILE A 86 14.52 4.61 5.41
CA ILE A 86 15.58 5.33 6.16
C ILE A 86 16.25 4.50 7.25
N GLU A 87 15.84 3.23 7.43
CA GLU A 87 16.36 2.37 8.49
C GLU A 87 17.52 1.48 8.01
N SER A 88 17.60 1.20 6.71
CA SER A 88 18.63 0.33 6.13
C SER A 88 19.01 0.76 4.70
N PRO A 89 20.15 0.29 4.16
CA PRO A 89 20.52 0.55 2.77
C PRO A 89 19.82 -0.41 1.76
N TYR A 90 18.91 -1.25 2.21
CA TYR A 90 18.26 -2.25 1.35
C TYR A 90 17.24 -1.61 0.40
N GLU A 91 16.40 -0.71 0.90
CA GLU A 91 15.33 -0.05 0.14
C GLU A 91 15.36 1.49 0.26
N GLY A 92 16.54 2.01 0.53
CA GLY A 92 16.79 3.44 0.68
C GLY A 92 18.17 3.71 1.25
N HIS A 93 18.31 4.76 2.05
CA HIS A 93 19.55 5.11 2.74
C HIS A 93 19.27 5.48 4.19
N ILE A 94 20.17 5.06 5.09
CA ILE A 94 20.03 5.37 6.52
C ILE A 94 20.02 6.88 6.71
N GLN A 95 18.93 7.38 7.28
CA GLN A 95 18.71 8.80 7.57
C GLN A 95 18.02 8.96 8.93
N GLN A 96 18.08 10.16 9.47
CA GLN A 96 17.36 10.46 10.71
C GLN A 96 15.89 10.72 10.44
N SER A 97 15.01 10.11 11.25
CA SER A 97 13.59 10.43 11.28
C SER A 97 13.37 11.86 11.78
N GLU A 98 12.53 12.62 11.09
CA GLU A 98 12.14 13.98 11.47
C GLU A 98 10.68 14.05 11.97
N LEU A 99 9.87 13.04 11.61
CA LEU A 99 8.46 12.91 11.96
C LEU A 99 8.19 11.59 12.68
N PRO A 100 7.18 11.50 13.53
CA PRO A 100 6.68 10.21 13.97
C PRO A 100 6.16 9.41 12.77
N ARG A 101 6.17 8.09 12.89
CA ARG A 101 5.49 7.21 11.92
C ARG A 101 4.00 7.52 11.94
N GLY A 102 3.36 7.47 10.77
CA GLY A 102 1.95 7.83 10.68
C GLY A 102 1.33 7.60 9.31
N VAL A 103 0.06 7.92 9.24
CA VAL A 103 -0.72 7.94 8.00
C VAL A 103 -1.08 9.38 7.68
N TYR A 104 -0.85 9.77 6.46
CA TYR A 104 -1.05 11.14 6.00
C TYR A 104 -2.04 11.18 4.85
N ARG A 105 -2.64 12.34 4.64
CA ARG A 105 -3.52 12.63 3.51
C ARG A 105 -3.11 13.92 2.82
N ILE A 106 -2.96 13.87 1.51
CA ILE A 106 -2.81 15.03 0.63
C ILE A 106 -4.19 15.40 0.11
N ASP A 107 -4.56 16.66 0.17
CA ASP A 107 -5.85 17.12 -0.36
C ASP A 107 -5.90 16.98 -1.90
N PRO A 108 -7.09 16.92 -2.54
CA PRO A 108 -7.22 16.71 -3.98
C PRO A 108 -6.53 17.79 -4.84
N LEU A 109 -6.34 18.98 -4.31
CA LEU A 109 -5.64 20.08 -4.99
C LEU A 109 -4.12 20.02 -4.80
N GLY A 110 -3.63 19.15 -3.89
CA GLY A 110 -2.21 18.99 -3.60
C GLY A 110 -1.60 20.13 -2.78
N HIS A 111 -2.41 20.94 -2.09
CA HIS A 111 -1.94 22.10 -1.35
C HIS A 111 -1.72 21.83 0.13
N GLU A 112 -2.46 20.90 0.70
CA GLU A 112 -2.42 20.61 2.13
C GLU A 112 -2.13 19.14 2.40
N VAL A 113 -1.30 18.91 3.42
CA VAL A 113 -1.03 17.59 3.98
C VAL A 113 -1.52 17.57 5.42
N ALA A 114 -2.27 16.53 5.78
CA ALA A 114 -2.75 16.28 7.12
C ALA A 114 -2.21 14.95 7.66
N LEU A 115 -1.83 14.89 8.93
CA LEU A 115 -1.63 13.65 9.67
C LEU A 115 -3.02 13.15 10.10
N VAL A 116 -3.40 11.94 9.68
CA VAL A 116 -4.75 11.39 9.91
C VAL A 116 -4.79 10.24 10.91
N ALA A 117 -3.64 9.55 11.12
CA ALA A 117 -3.46 8.58 12.20
C ALA A 117 -1.98 8.49 12.59
N ASP A 118 -1.71 8.36 13.90
CA ASP A 118 -0.37 8.20 14.50
C ASP A 118 -0.35 7.12 15.61
N ASP A 119 -1.39 6.29 15.65
CA ASP A 119 -1.57 5.21 16.62
C ASP A 119 -1.27 3.82 16.03
N ILE A 120 -0.55 3.78 14.90
CA ILE A 120 -0.09 2.56 14.21
C ILE A 120 1.43 2.51 14.32
N VAL A 121 1.96 1.38 14.77
CA VAL A 121 3.39 1.24 15.06
C VAL A 121 4.23 1.25 13.78
N ARG A 122 3.83 0.44 12.77
CA ARG A 122 4.47 0.38 11.44
C ARG A 122 3.40 0.35 10.35
N PRO A 123 2.78 1.51 10.03
CA PRO A 123 1.75 1.56 9.00
C PRO A 123 2.33 1.18 7.63
N ASN A 124 1.72 0.17 6.98
CA ASN A 124 2.16 -0.38 5.70
C ASN A 124 1.03 -0.25 4.65
N GLY A 125 0.60 -1.33 4.01
CA GLY A 125 -0.46 -1.31 3.03
C GLY A 125 -1.77 -0.73 3.55
N LEU A 126 -2.51 -0.02 2.69
CA LEU A 126 -3.79 0.56 3.05
C LEU A 126 -4.80 0.48 1.89
N THR A 127 -6.09 0.37 2.23
CA THR A 127 -7.17 0.32 1.25
C THR A 127 -8.52 0.69 1.86
N PHE A 128 -9.39 1.32 1.08
CA PHE A 128 -10.76 1.63 1.50
C PHE A 128 -11.70 0.44 1.37
N SER A 129 -12.81 0.44 2.13
CA SER A 129 -13.99 -0.35 1.81
C SER A 129 -14.64 0.15 0.51
N PRO A 130 -15.50 -0.65 -0.18
CA PRO A 130 -16.13 -0.23 -1.44
C PRO A 130 -16.94 1.07 -1.35
N ASP A 131 -17.50 1.37 -0.18
CA ASP A 131 -18.28 2.58 0.10
C ASP A 131 -17.45 3.72 0.70
N GLU A 132 -16.13 3.51 0.82
CA GLU A 132 -15.13 4.43 1.43
C GLU A 132 -15.45 4.88 2.87
N LYS A 133 -16.32 4.16 3.58
CA LYS A 133 -16.60 4.48 4.98
C LYS A 133 -15.58 3.91 5.94
N LEU A 134 -14.80 2.93 5.50
CA LEU A 134 -13.74 2.30 6.28
C LEU A 134 -12.41 2.42 5.54
N LEU A 135 -11.32 2.60 6.31
CA LEU A 135 -9.95 2.45 5.82
C LEU A 135 -9.26 1.35 6.61
N TYR A 136 -8.82 0.31 5.90
CA TYR A 136 -7.98 -0.75 6.44
C TYR A 136 -6.51 -0.38 6.30
N ILE A 137 -5.73 -0.60 7.37
CA ILE A 137 -4.31 -0.27 7.39
C ILE A 137 -3.57 -1.43 8.05
N VAL A 138 -2.56 -1.94 7.35
CA VAL A 138 -1.65 -2.94 7.92
C VAL A 138 -0.74 -2.28 8.94
N ASP A 139 -0.62 -2.88 10.12
CA ASP A 139 0.43 -2.63 11.09
C ASP A 139 1.43 -3.78 11.03
N SER A 140 2.60 -3.54 10.45
CA SER A 140 3.66 -4.54 10.29
C SER A 140 4.60 -4.59 11.50
N ALA A 141 4.14 -4.19 12.68
CA ALA A 141 4.91 -4.30 13.91
C ALA A 141 5.44 -5.72 14.12
N SER A 142 6.66 -5.85 14.60
CA SER A 142 7.30 -7.14 14.86
C SER A 142 8.29 -7.07 16.02
N GLY A 143 8.60 -8.23 16.61
CA GLY A 143 9.55 -8.31 17.71
C GLY A 143 9.15 -7.44 18.90
N ASP A 144 10.07 -6.62 19.38
CA ASP A 144 9.84 -5.75 20.55
C ASP A 144 8.85 -4.63 20.31
N GLU A 145 8.54 -4.30 19.05
CA GLU A 145 7.56 -3.27 18.70
C GLU A 145 6.10 -3.77 18.78
N GLY A 146 5.87 -5.08 18.81
CA GLY A 146 4.55 -5.69 18.91
C GLY A 146 4.31 -6.80 17.90
N ALA A 147 3.05 -7.13 17.68
CA ALA A 147 2.61 -8.14 16.72
C ALA A 147 1.92 -7.49 15.52
N ALA A 148 2.19 -8.05 14.34
CA ALA A 148 1.53 -7.63 13.12
C ALA A 148 0.01 -7.78 13.22
N SER A 149 -0.71 -6.80 12.72
CA SER A 149 -2.17 -6.74 12.73
C SER A 149 -2.70 -5.95 11.53
N ILE A 150 -4.01 -5.99 11.32
CA ILE A 150 -4.69 -5.06 10.43
C ILE A 150 -5.65 -4.23 11.28
N LYS A 151 -5.51 -2.93 11.22
CA LYS A 151 -6.42 -1.99 11.84
C LYS A 151 -7.47 -1.51 10.84
N VAL A 152 -8.62 -1.12 11.35
CA VAL A 152 -9.68 -0.49 10.55
C VAL A 152 -10.16 0.77 11.25
N TYR A 153 -10.38 1.82 10.48
CA TYR A 153 -10.84 3.14 10.93
C TYR A 153 -12.11 3.52 10.21
N ASP A 154 -12.99 4.25 10.90
CA ASP A 154 -14.10 4.92 10.27
C ASP A 154 -13.58 6.19 9.57
N VAL A 155 -13.92 6.35 8.30
CA VAL A 155 -13.57 7.54 7.51
C VAL A 155 -14.65 8.60 7.69
N GLN A 156 -14.26 9.74 8.23
CA GLN A 156 -15.14 10.89 8.42
C GLN A 156 -14.56 12.10 7.70
N GLU A 157 -15.13 12.43 6.54
CA GLU A 157 -14.63 13.49 5.65
C GLU A 157 -13.16 13.26 5.26
N ASN A 158 -12.23 13.97 5.90
CA ASN A 158 -10.79 13.93 5.63
C ASN A 158 -9.99 13.38 6.83
N SER A 159 -10.63 12.67 7.75
CA SER A 159 -10.04 12.19 9.00
C SER A 159 -10.41 10.74 9.30
N LEU A 160 -9.60 10.10 10.13
CA LEU A 160 -9.85 8.76 10.65
C LEU A 160 -10.32 8.83 12.09
N LYS A 161 -11.30 8.00 12.43
CA LYS A 161 -11.88 7.88 13.78
C LYS A 161 -12.05 6.41 14.15
N ASN A 162 -12.26 6.17 15.45
CA ASN A 162 -12.66 4.86 15.98
C ASN A 162 -11.73 3.72 15.52
N GLY A 163 -10.41 3.96 15.55
CA GLY A 163 -9.42 2.95 15.20
C GLY A 163 -9.58 1.69 16.04
N ARG A 164 -9.63 0.52 15.41
CA ARG A 164 -9.79 -0.77 16.07
C ARG A 164 -9.06 -1.87 15.30
N THR A 165 -8.69 -2.94 15.99
CA THR A 165 -8.08 -4.10 15.35
C THR A 165 -9.13 -4.87 14.55
N PHE A 166 -8.88 -5.08 13.28
CA PHE A 166 -9.69 -5.92 12.39
C PHE A 166 -9.18 -7.36 12.36
N ILE A 167 -7.87 -7.54 12.16
CA ILE A 167 -7.20 -8.84 12.23
C ILE A 167 -6.06 -8.74 13.25
N SER A 168 -6.09 -9.57 14.30
CA SER A 168 -5.05 -9.61 15.35
C SER A 168 -4.04 -10.74 15.18
N ASN A 169 -4.35 -11.75 14.38
CA ASN A 169 -3.49 -12.90 14.16
C ASN A 169 -3.51 -13.32 12.69
N MET A 170 -2.41 -13.11 12.03
CA MET A 170 -2.23 -13.49 10.63
C MET A 170 -1.55 -14.86 10.45
N GLY A 171 -1.53 -15.71 11.49
CA GLY A 171 -1.14 -17.13 11.36
C GLY A 171 0.28 -17.34 10.83
N GLY A 172 1.27 -16.60 11.34
CA GLY A 172 2.69 -16.86 11.06
C GLY A 172 3.30 -16.12 9.89
N GLY A 173 2.67 -15.04 9.45
CA GLY A 173 3.23 -14.10 8.46
C GLY A 173 2.77 -12.68 8.74
N THR A 174 3.27 -11.74 7.97
CA THR A 174 2.88 -10.33 8.01
C THR A 174 2.25 -9.95 6.68
N ALA A 175 1.15 -9.20 6.71
CA ALA A 175 0.63 -8.55 5.52
C ALA A 175 1.50 -7.35 5.15
N ASP A 176 1.56 -7.06 3.85
CA ASP A 176 2.22 -5.87 3.29
C ASP A 176 1.18 -5.05 2.51
N GLY A 177 1.08 -5.17 1.20
CA GLY A 177 0.03 -4.54 0.43
C GLY A 177 -1.33 -5.19 0.62
N VAL A 178 -2.39 -4.40 0.54
CA VAL A 178 -3.79 -4.86 0.69
C VAL A 178 -4.71 -4.22 -0.34
N LYS A 179 -5.73 -4.95 -0.77
CA LYS A 179 -6.81 -4.45 -1.63
C LYS A 179 -8.15 -5.03 -1.19
N VAL A 180 -9.23 -4.33 -1.52
CA VAL A 180 -10.61 -4.79 -1.27
C VAL A 180 -11.28 -5.13 -2.61
N ASP A 181 -12.11 -6.17 -2.63
CA ASP A 181 -12.95 -6.49 -3.77
C ASP A 181 -14.34 -5.83 -3.68
N ASP A 182 -15.13 -5.97 -4.73
CA ASP A 182 -16.48 -5.39 -4.84
C ASP A 182 -17.49 -5.93 -3.82
N ARG A 183 -17.17 -7.05 -3.14
CA ARG A 183 -17.97 -7.62 -2.05
C ARG A 183 -17.50 -7.17 -0.66
N GLY A 184 -16.42 -6.40 -0.60
CA GLY A 184 -15.84 -5.93 0.65
C GLY A 184 -14.90 -6.94 1.32
N ASN A 185 -14.45 -7.99 0.62
CA ASN A 185 -13.43 -8.89 1.14
C ASN A 185 -12.05 -8.23 1.05
N LEU A 186 -11.25 -8.38 2.09
CA LEU A 186 -9.90 -7.84 2.17
C LEU A 186 -8.88 -8.87 1.71
N TRP A 187 -8.16 -8.56 0.64
CA TRP A 187 -7.07 -9.35 0.08
C TRP A 187 -5.74 -8.80 0.55
N CYS A 188 -4.92 -9.67 1.16
CA CYS A 188 -3.67 -9.29 1.81
C CYS A 188 -2.50 -10.02 1.16
N ALA A 189 -1.53 -9.28 0.66
CA ALA A 189 -0.23 -9.82 0.27
C ALA A 189 0.53 -10.24 1.52
N MET A 190 1.03 -11.49 1.56
CA MET A 190 1.59 -12.13 2.74
C MET A 190 3.03 -12.58 2.53
N GLY A 191 3.84 -12.36 3.54
CA GLY A 191 5.23 -12.82 3.57
C GLY A 191 5.86 -12.70 4.95
N TRP A 192 7.19 -12.74 4.99
CA TRP A 192 8.02 -12.51 6.20
C TRP A 192 7.65 -13.39 7.40
N GLY A 193 7.12 -14.58 7.15
CA GLY A 193 6.67 -15.51 8.17
C GLY A 193 7.29 -16.91 8.02
N THR A 194 6.56 -17.90 8.51
CA THR A 194 6.95 -19.31 8.39
C THR A 194 6.85 -19.77 6.93
N TRP A 195 7.73 -20.70 6.57
CA TRP A 195 7.71 -21.33 5.25
C TRP A 195 6.33 -21.94 4.95
N GLY A 196 5.81 -21.67 3.73
CA GLY A 196 4.48 -22.14 3.30
C GLY A 196 3.32 -21.17 3.59
N GLU A 197 3.58 -20.03 4.25
CA GLU A 197 2.55 -19.00 4.51
C GLU A 197 2.63 -17.80 3.55
N ASN A 198 3.55 -17.85 2.58
CA ASN A 198 3.69 -16.84 1.53
C ASN A 198 2.54 -16.87 0.53
N GLY A 199 2.18 -15.74 0.00
CA GLY A 199 1.15 -15.60 -1.03
C GLY A 199 0.09 -14.58 -0.72
N VAL A 200 -1.18 -14.92 -0.81
CA VAL A 200 -2.29 -14.01 -0.55
C VAL A 200 -3.32 -14.66 0.38
N ARG A 201 -3.87 -13.87 1.28
CA ARG A 201 -5.03 -14.25 2.11
C ARG A 201 -6.21 -13.35 1.80
N CYS A 202 -7.40 -13.95 1.77
CA CYS A 202 -8.66 -13.26 1.60
C CYS A 202 -9.48 -13.38 2.89
N TYR A 203 -9.85 -12.25 3.44
CA TYR A 203 -10.71 -12.16 4.63
C TYR A 203 -12.05 -11.53 4.26
N ALA A 204 -13.14 -12.12 4.75
CA ALA A 204 -14.46 -11.51 4.65
C ALA A 204 -14.53 -10.19 5.45
N SER A 205 -15.57 -9.41 5.22
CA SER A 205 -15.77 -8.11 5.88
C SER A 205 -15.94 -8.19 7.42
N ASP A 206 -16.17 -9.39 7.96
CA ASP A 206 -16.20 -9.67 9.40
C ASP A 206 -14.85 -10.13 9.97
N GLY A 207 -13.81 -10.22 9.14
CA GLY A 207 -12.47 -10.69 9.51
C GLY A 207 -12.27 -12.20 9.41
N THR A 208 -13.26 -12.97 8.97
CA THR A 208 -13.13 -14.42 8.75
C THR A 208 -12.20 -14.70 7.56
N LEU A 209 -11.19 -15.55 7.76
CA LEU A 209 -10.33 -16.02 6.67
C LEU A 209 -11.13 -16.96 5.76
N ILE A 210 -11.36 -16.58 4.51
CA ILE A 210 -12.19 -17.33 3.54
C ILE A 210 -11.38 -17.93 2.39
N GLY A 211 -10.11 -17.51 2.20
CA GLY A 211 -9.29 -18.05 1.13
C GLY A 211 -7.81 -17.81 1.30
N LYS A 212 -6.99 -18.68 0.67
CA LYS A 212 -5.53 -18.53 0.55
C LYS A 212 -5.10 -18.86 -0.87
N ILE A 213 -4.17 -18.07 -1.39
CA ILE A 213 -3.41 -18.37 -2.60
C ILE A 213 -1.96 -18.54 -2.17
N HIS A 214 -1.43 -19.77 -2.30
CA HIS A 214 -0.04 -20.04 -1.93
C HIS A 214 0.90 -19.68 -3.10
N LEU A 215 1.96 -18.96 -2.79
CA LEU A 215 3.05 -18.66 -3.71
C LEU A 215 4.36 -19.28 -3.21
N PRO A 216 5.29 -19.61 -4.10
CA PRO A 216 6.59 -20.16 -3.71
C PRO A 216 7.53 -19.13 -3.06
N GLU A 217 7.16 -17.86 -3.10
CA GLU A 217 7.92 -16.72 -2.58
C GLU A 217 6.98 -15.72 -1.90
N LEU A 218 7.54 -14.81 -1.11
CA LEU A 218 6.73 -13.79 -0.45
C LEU A 218 6.04 -12.87 -1.46
N CYS A 219 4.84 -12.43 -1.12
CA CYS A 219 4.08 -11.44 -1.88
C CYS A 219 4.16 -10.09 -1.15
N ALA A 220 4.67 -9.08 -1.84
CA ALA A 220 4.80 -7.74 -1.26
C ALA A 220 3.56 -6.87 -1.51
N ASN A 221 2.96 -6.96 -2.70
CA ASN A 221 1.78 -6.17 -3.01
C ASN A 221 0.89 -6.90 -4.02
N LEU A 222 -0.34 -6.42 -4.17
CA LEU A 222 -1.32 -6.98 -5.10
C LEU A 222 -2.23 -5.88 -5.67
N CYS A 223 -2.78 -6.13 -6.84
CA CYS A 223 -3.82 -5.29 -7.41
C CYS A 223 -4.76 -6.10 -8.29
N PHE A 224 -5.98 -5.65 -8.39
CA PHE A 224 -6.91 -6.13 -9.40
C PHE A 224 -6.67 -5.41 -10.73
N GLY A 225 -6.98 -6.08 -11.83
CA GLY A 225 -6.84 -5.53 -13.17
C GLY A 225 -7.40 -6.45 -14.24
N GLY A 226 -6.94 -6.27 -15.49
CA GLY A 226 -7.53 -6.92 -16.65
C GLY A 226 -8.82 -6.22 -17.09
N ARG A 227 -9.42 -6.71 -18.17
CA ARG A 227 -10.57 -6.07 -18.83
C ARG A 227 -11.76 -5.87 -17.91
N ASP A 228 -12.07 -6.86 -17.07
CA ASP A 228 -13.25 -6.88 -16.21
C ASP A 228 -12.89 -6.65 -14.72
N ASN A 229 -11.65 -6.20 -14.45
CA ASN A 229 -11.11 -6.01 -13.10
C ASN A 229 -11.20 -7.26 -12.20
N SER A 230 -11.21 -8.46 -12.80
CA SER A 230 -11.34 -9.75 -12.12
C SER A 230 -10.04 -10.58 -12.10
N ARG A 231 -8.94 -10.00 -12.58
CA ARG A 231 -7.63 -10.63 -12.55
C ARG A 231 -6.81 -10.04 -11.41
N LEU A 232 -6.44 -10.88 -10.46
CA LEU A 232 -5.56 -10.49 -9.37
C LEU A 232 -4.10 -10.64 -9.82
N PHE A 233 -3.35 -9.56 -9.73
CA PHE A 233 -1.90 -9.52 -9.93
C PHE A 233 -1.23 -9.48 -8.57
N MET A 234 -0.18 -10.28 -8.39
CA MET A 234 0.56 -10.46 -7.15
C MET A 234 2.04 -10.20 -7.42
N ALA A 235 2.56 -9.10 -6.87
CA ALA A 235 3.97 -8.72 -6.97
C ALA A 235 4.75 -9.46 -5.88
N ALA A 236 5.49 -10.48 -6.28
CA ALA A 236 6.31 -11.28 -5.38
C ALA A 236 7.80 -10.92 -5.50
N SER A 237 8.69 -11.62 -4.76
CA SER A 237 10.11 -11.26 -4.65
C SER A 237 10.82 -11.16 -5.99
N THR A 238 10.57 -12.09 -6.91
CA THR A 238 11.25 -12.17 -8.22
C THR A 238 10.30 -12.22 -9.40
N SER A 239 9.00 -12.42 -9.15
CA SER A 239 8.01 -12.72 -10.18
C SER A 239 6.70 -11.97 -9.97
N ILE A 240 5.97 -11.77 -11.06
CA ILE A 240 4.56 -11.36 -11.00
C ILE A 240 3.71 -12.59 -11.28
N TYR A 241 2.86 -12.94 -10.32
CA TYR A 241 1.86 -13.99 -10.47
C TYR A 241 0.50 -13.40 -10.77
N THR A 242 -0.36 -14.17 -11.38
CA THR A 242 -1.72 -13.71 -11.65
C THR A 242 -2.71 -14.88 -11.68
N VAL A 243 -3.94 -14.61 -11.25
CA VAL A 243 -5.05 -15.55 -11.25
C VAL A 243 -6.35 -14.82 -11.59
N TYR A 244 -7.24 -15.46 -12.32
CA TYR A 244 -8.60 -14.96 -12.52
C TYR A 244 -9.49 -15.38 -11.35
N LEU A 245 -10.28 -14.43 -10.86
CA LEU A 245 -11.21 -14.61 -9.76
C LEU A 245 -12.66 -14.40 -10.23
N ASN A 246 -13.61 -14.88 -9.43
CA ASN A 246 -15.02 -14.54 -9.62
C ASN A 246 -15.37 -13.17 -9.02
N ASP A 247 -14.51 -12.65 -8.17
CA ASP A 247 -14.63 -11.34 -7.54
C ASP A 247 -13.87 -10.28 -8.35
N ARG A 248 -14.25 -9.03 -8.21
CA ARG A 248 -13.65 -7.89 -8.93
C ARG A 248 -13.06 -6.91 -7.95
N GLY A 249 -11.98 -6.23 -8.35
CA GLY A 249 -11.51 -5.05 -7.64
C GLY A 249 -12.47 -3.87 -7.76
N ILE A 250 -12.35 -2.94 -6.86
CA ILE A 250 -13.07 -1.65 -6.85
C ILE A 250 -12.24 -0.56 -7.53
#